data_9b07537f63e1b5496f27529c35f4265e
#
_entry.id   9b07537f63e1b5496f27529c35f4265e
#
_cell.length_a   1.000
_cell.length_b   1.000
_cell.length_c   1.000
_cell.angle_alpha   90.00
_cell.angle_beta   90.00
_cell.angle_gamma   90.00
#
_symmetry.space_group_name_H-M   'P 1'
#
loop_
_entity.id
_entity.type
_entity.pdbx_description
1 polymer ?
#
loop_
_entity_poly.entity_id
_entity_poly.type
_entity_poly.pdbx_seq_one_letter_code
_entity_poly.pdbx_strand_id
1 'polypeptide(L)'
;MGPLELSIKLVAGVLLILSNGFFVAIEFALTRARQFSEDEFVGDGHPALERAWEMTHNLEIYLTTCQVGITASSIAVGIVAEPALAAIFEPLFAGSALAAIGSGAILAFLIINLVHLTHGEQTPTYLGVERSRLVCRYGATPLYWFNWLISPLIRLGDWVAKGTLSMFGIEMTGAWLETEEDVIESRADLRNRLGSVLEEGDLTEERRDEVMNALQIGERPIRDVMIS
;
A
#
# COMPACT_ATOMS: atom_id res chain seq x y z
N MET A 1 28.86 -20.93 14.64
CA MET A 1 28.88 -19.98 13.51
C MET A 1 30.21 -19.28 13.51
N GLY A 2 30.90 -19.18 12.34
CA GLY A 2 32.16 -18.41 12.26
C GLY A 2 31.91 -16.90 12.28
N PRO A 3 32.89 -16.08 12.71
CA PRO A 3 32.67 -14.62 12.80
C PRO A 3 32.36 -13.97 11.45
N LEU A 4 32.92 -14.46 10.36
CA LEU A 4 32.63 -13.97 9.00
C LEU A 4 31.17 -14.31 8.59
N GLU A 5 30.72 -15.53 8.84
CA GLU A 5 29.35 -15.96 8.54
C GLU A 5 28.32 -15.13 9.33
N LEU A 6 28.61 -14.89 10.62
CA LEU A 6 27.79 -14.06 11.48
C LEU A 6 27.64 -12.63 10.91
N SER A 7 28.78 -12.01 10.55
CA SER A 7 28.77 -10.67 9.98
C SER A 7 27.98 -10.59 8.68
N ILE A 8 28.16 -11.57 7.78
CA ILE A 8 27.40 -11.63 6.51
C ILE A 8 25.90 -11.73 6.78
N LYS A 9 25.46 -12.59 7.69
CA LYS A 9 24.03 -12.75 8.01
C LYS A 9 23.42 -11.49 8.64
N LEU A 10 24.16 -10.79 9.51
CA LEU A 10 23.69 -9.53 10.09
C LEU A 10 23.57 -8.43 9.03
N VAL A 11 24.58 -8.28 8.16
CA VAL A 11 24.51 -7.31 7.06
C VAL A 11 23.35 -7.65 6.12
N ALA A 12 23.17 -8.93 5.76
CA ALA A 12 22.05 -9.36 4.94
C ALA A 12 20.71 -9.06 5.62
N GLY A 13 20.60 -9.27 6.95
CA GLY A 13 19.42 -8.91 7.73
C GLY A 13 19.08 -7.41 7.64
N VAL A 14 20.09 -6.55 7.78
CA VAL A 14 19.89 -5.09 7.62
C VAL A 14 19.41 -4.75 6.20
N LEU A 15 20.03 -5.32 5.18
CA LEU A 15 19.62 -5.11 3.79
C LEU A 15 18.20 -5.60 3.51
N LEU A 16 17.80 -6.71 4.12
CA LEU A 16 16.44 -7.25 4.00
C LEU A 16 15.41 -6.33 4.69
N ILE A 17 15.72 -5.79 5.87
CA ILE A 17 14.86 -4.80 6.55
C ILE A 17 14.72 -3.54 5.70
N LEU A 18 15.80 -3.05 5.10
CA LEU A 18 15.75 -1.90 4.19
C LEU A 18 14.95 -2.20 2.92
N SER A 19 15.08 -3.42 2.38
CA SER A 19 14.26 -3.89 1.24
C SER A 19 12.78 -3.92 1.61
N ASN A 20 12.44 -4.44 2.80
CA ASN A 20 11.07 -4.40 3.30
C ASN A 20 10.55 -2.96 3.40
N GLY A 21 11.34 -2.08 4.00
CA GLY A 21 11.00 -0.66 4.13
C GLY A 21 10.82 0.06 2.79
N PHE A 22 11.59 -0.33 1.76
CA PHE A 22 11.39 0.17 0.41
C PHE A 22 10.00 -0.17 -0.13
N PHE A 23 9.57 -1.44 -0.03
CA PHE A 23 8.25 -1.87 -0.52
C PHE A 23 7.12 -1.23 0.29
N VAL A 24 7.25 -1.14 1.61
CA VAL A 24 6.28 -0.46 2.47
C VAL A 24 6.18 1.03 2.09
N ALA A 25 7.29 1.72 1.97
CA ALA A 25 7.28 3.15 1.64
C ALA A 25 6.61 3.43 0.29
N ILE A 26 6.92 2.66 -0.75
CA ILE A 26 6.36 2.87 -2.10
C ILE A 26 4.88 2.47 -2.15
N GLU A 27 4.44 1.45 -1.42
CA GLU A 27 3.04 1.07 -1.29
C GLU A 27 2.19 2.23 -0.76
N PHE A 28 2.59 2.79 0.38
CA PHE A 28 1.89 3.93 0.98
C PHE A 28 2.01 5.21 0.15
N ALA A 29 3.14 5.40 -0.53
CA ALA A 29 3.32 6.54 -1.42
C ALA A 29 2.41 6.49 -2.65
N LEU A 30 2.22 5.32 -3.27
CA LEU A 30 1.30 5.14 -4.39
C LEU A 30 -0.16 5.30 -3.95
N THR A 31 -0.53 4.74 -2.80
CA THR A 31 -1.86 4.93 -2.22
C THR A 31 -2.14 6.41 -1.94
N ARG A 32 -1.16 7.14 -1.39
CA ARG A 32 -1.27 8.58 -1.15
C ARG A 32 -1.32 9.39 -2.44
N ALA A 33 -0.62 8.94 -3.49
CA ALA A 33 -0.57 9.62 -4.79
C ALA A 33 -1.96 9.81 -5.42
N ARG A 34 -2.90 8.88 -5.22
CA ARG A 34 -4.29 8.98 -5.69
C ARG A 34 -5.08 10.16 -5.12
N GLN A 35 -4.62 10.76 -4.03
CA GLN A 35 -5.30 11.89 -3.39
C GLN A 35 -4.90 13.26 -3.99
N PHE A 36 -3.96 13.25 -4.94
CA PHE A 36 -3.53 14.44 -5.69
C PHE A 36 -4.18 14.45 -7.08
N SER A 37 -4.26 15.63 -7.68
CA SER A 37 -4.47 15.73 -9.13
C SER A 37 -3.17 15.39 -9.88
N GLU A 38 -3.29 15.02 -11.16
CA GLU A 38 -2.12 14.73 -12.00
C GLU A 38 -1.13 15.90 -12.05
N ASP A 39 -1.64 17.11 -12.29
CA ASP A 39 -0.83 18.33 -12.36
C ASP A 39 -0.08 18.60 -11.06
N GLU A 40 -0.71 18.35 -9.92
CA GLU A 40 -0.09 18.53 -8.60
C GLU A 40 0.97 17.45 -8.32
N PHE A 41 0.70 16.20 -8.69
CA PHE A 41 1.58 15.08 -8.40
C PHE A 41 2.77 15.00 -9.35
N VAL A 42 2.53 15.05 -10.66
CA VAL A 42 3.56 14.97 -11.69
C VAL A 42 4.32 16.28 -11.80
N GLY A 43 3.60 17.41 -11.89
CA GLY A 43 4.17 18.77 -11.88
C GLY A 43 5.21 18.97 -12.98
N ASP A 44 6.48 18.90 -12.61
CA ASP A 44 7.61 19.19 -13.51
C ASP A 44 7.88 18.14 -14.61
N GLY A 45 6.99 17.15 -14.81
CA GLY A 45 7.12 16.14 -15.87
C GLY A 45 8.31 15.18 -15.65
N HIS A 46 8.58 14.82 -14.38
CA HIS A 46 9.64 13.87 -14.09
C HIS A 46 9.22 12.44 -14.45
N PRO A 47 9.96 11.71 -15.33
CA PRO A 47 9.52 10.42 -15.87
C PRO A 47 9.15 9.35 -14.83
N ALA A 48 9.77 9.40 -13.64
CA ALA A 48 9.43 8.47 -12.56
C ALA A 48 8.12 8.84 -11.86
N LEU A 49 7.74 10.14 -11.82
CA LEU A 49 6.45 10.59 -11.29
C LEU A 49 5.32 10.31 -12.27
N GLU A 50 5.54 10.51 -13.58
CA GLU A 50 4.61 10.07 -14.62
C GLU A 50 4.34 8.58 -14.53
N ARG A 51 5.40 7.76 -14.42
CA ARG A 51 5.27 6.31 -14.22
C ARG A 51 4.53 5.96 -12.93
N ALA A 52 4.82 6.66 -11.82
CA ALA A 52 4.09 6.44 -10.57
C ALA A 52 2.61 6.81 -10.72
N TRP A 53 2.30 7.86 -11.46
CA TRP A 53 0.93 8.25 -11.77
C TRP A 53 0.21 7.18 -12.60
N GLU A 54 0.84 6.68 -13.67
CA GLU A 54 0.32 5.54 -14.43
C GLU A 54 0.07 4.30 -13.56
N MET A 55 0.94 4.06 -12.56
CA MET A 55 0.75 2.95 -11.61
C MET A 55 -0.50 3.11 -10.75
N THR A 56 -0.92 4.34 -10.44
CA THR A 56 -2.14 4.59 -9.65
C THR A 56 -3.41 4.14 -10.37
N HIS A 57 -3.42 4.12 -11.70
CA HIS A 57 -4.54 3.61 -12.49
C HIS A 57 -4.66 2.07 -12.46
N ASN A 58 -3.57 1.38 -12.09
CA ASN A 58 -3.55 -0.07 -11.89
C ASN A 58 -3.01 -0.40 -10.48
N LEU A 59 -3.44 0.37 -9.49
CA LEU A 59 -2.88 0.39 -8.15
C LEU A 59 -2.84 -1.00 -7.52
N GLU A 60 -3.90 -1.79 -7.71
CA GLU A 60 -4.03 -3.15 -7.19
C GLU A 60 -2.83 -4.04 -7.53
N ILE A 61 -2.43 -4.06 -8.82
CA ILE A 61 -1.31 -4.88 -9.27
C ILE A 61 -0.02 -4.48 -8.54
N TYR A 62 0.20 -3.17 -8.38
CA TYR A 62 1.39 -2.65 -7.71
C TYR A 62 1.34 -2.82 -6.19
N LEU A 63 0.16 -2.74 -5.56
CA LEU A 63 0.01 -3.08 -4.14
C LEU A 63 0.30 -4.57 -3.90
N THR A 64 -0.25 -5.48 -4.73
CA THR A 64 0.08 -6.90 -4.67
C THR A 64 1.58 -7.14 -4.88
N THR A 65 2.20 -6.40 -5.80
CA THR A 65 3.65 -6.44 -6.02
C THR A 65 4.42 -6.05 -4.76
N CYS A 66 4.04 -4.96 -4.11
CA CYS A 66 4.64 -4.52 -2.85
C CYS A 66 4.46 -5.58 -1.75
N GLN A 67 3.25 -6.13 -1.60
CA GLN A 67 2.95 -7.18 -0.61
C GLN A 67 3.81 -8.43 -0.80
N VAL A 68 4.05 -8.86 -2.05
CA VAL A 68 4.98 -9.97 -2.32
C VAL A 68 6.40 -9.61 -1.88
N GLY A 69 6.86 -8.39 -2.16
CA GLY A 69 8.18 -7.90 -1.73
C GLY A 69 8.32 -7.81 -0.21
N ILE A 70 7.31 -7.27 0.47
CA ILE A 70 7.23 -7.17 1.92
C ILE A 70 7.28 -8.58 2.54
N THR A 71 6.42 -9.49 2.09
CA THR A 71 6.34 -10.85 2.62
C THR A 71 7.66 -11.61 2.43
N ALA A 72 8.25 -11.54 1.22
CA ALA A 72 9.51 -12.21 0.94
C ALA A 72 10.64 -11.67 1.81
N SER A 73 10.74 -10.35 1.96
CA SER A 73 11.75 -9.70 2.80
C SER A 73 11.57 -10.06 4.28
N SER A 74 10.35 -10.04 4.81
CA SER A 74 10.03 -10.37 6.19
C SER A 74 10.39 -11.81 6.54
N ILE A 75 10.02 -12.78 5.70
CA ILE A 75 10.37 -14.18 5.87
C ILE A 75 11.89 -14.35 5.81
N ALA A 76 12.57 -13.70 4.88
CA ALA A 76 14.01 -13.78 4.75
C ALA A 76 14.75 -13.19 5.96
N VAL A 77 14.23 -12.11 6.58
CA VAL A 77 14.77 -11.57 7.85
C VAL A 77 14.73 -12.62 8.94
N GLY A 78 13.60 -13.31 9.12
CA GLY A 78 13.46 -14.38 10.11
C GLY A 78 14.45 -15.54 9.88
N ILE A 79 14.62 -15.97 8.62
CA ILE A 79 15.51 -17.08 8.28
C ILE A 79 16.99 -16.71 8.43
N VAL A 80 17.38 -15.48 8.07
CA VAL A 80 18.80 -15.10 7.97
C VAL A 80 19.29 -14.39 9.23
N ALA A 81 18.54 -13.38 9.71
CA ALA A 81 19.02 -12.49 10.75
C ALA A 81 18.72 -13.02 12.18
N GLU A 82 17.58 -13.68 12.38
CA GLU A 82 17.20 -14.20 13.71
C GLU A 82 18.20 -15.22 14.26
N PRO A 83 18.60 -16.27 13.50
CA PRO A 83 19.60 -17.22 14.00
C PRO A 83 20.97 -16.60 14.25
N ALA A 84 21.34 -15.57 13.46
CA ALA A 84 22.60 -14.87 13.65
C ALA A 84 22.59 -14.05 14.95
N LEU A 85 21.49 -13.37 15.24
CA LEU A 85 21.32 -12.60 16.45
C LEU A 85 21.20 -13.52 17.69
N ALA A 86 20.50 -14.66 17.56
CA ALA A 86 20.41 -15.68 18.61
C ALA A 86 21.78 -16.21 19.03
N ALA A 87 22.67 -16.47 18.06
CA ALA A 87 24.03 -16.92 18.32
C ALA A 87 24.88 -15.91 19.13
N ILE A 88 24.53 -14.60 19.08
CA ILE A 88 25.17 -13.58 19.93
C ILE A 88 24.63 -13.61 21.34
N PHE A 89 23.34 -13.88 21.54
CA PHE A 89 22.71 -13.82 22.85
C PHE A 89 22.76 -15.13 23.60
N GLU A 90 22.80 -16.29 22.96
CA GLU A 90 22.89 -17.60 23.63
C GLU A 90 23.99 -17.70 24.67
N PRO A 91 25.24 -17.21 24.44
CA PRO A 91 26.31 -17.25 25.42
C PRO A 91 26.01 -16.50 26.74
N LEU A 92 25.15 -15.46 26.69
CA LEU A 92 24.77 -14.66 27.85
C LEU A 92 23.94 -15.49 28.89
N PHE A 93 23.24 -16.49 28.38
CA PHE A 93 22.39 -17.37 29.20
C PHE A 93 23.05 -18.72 29.50
N ALA A 94 24.28 -18.98 29.00
CA ALA A 94 24.99 -20.22 29.16
C ALA A 94 25.19 -20.53 30.66
N GLY A 95 24.85 -21.76 31.06
CA GLY A 95 24.97 -22.21 32.46
C GLY A 95 23.85 -21.77 33.40
N SER A 96 22.86 -21.04 32.91
CA SER A 96 21.65 -20.68 33.68
C SER A 96 20.46 -21.59 33.35
N ALA A 97 19.45 -21.66 34.24
CA ALA A 97 18.18 -22.33 33.94
C ALA A 97 17.46 -21.75 32.73
N LEU A 98 17.74 -20.49 32.42
CA LEU A 98 17.17 -19.78 31.25
C LEU A 98 17.68 -20.31 29.90
N ALA A 99 18.88 -20.91 29.87
CA ALA A 99 19.41 -21.56 28.67
C ALA A 99 18.48 -22.70 28.19
N ALA A 100 17.87 -23.42 29.11
CA ALA A 100 16.99 -24.55 28.80
C ALA A 100 15.71 -24.17 28.08
N ILE A 101 15.26 -22.91 28.18
CA ILE A 101 14.06 -22.40 27.55
C ILE A 101 14.37 -21.56 26.26
N GLY A 102 15.64 -21.55 25.82
CA GLY A 102 16.02 -20.82 24.60
C GLY A 102 15.95 -19.29 24.72
N SER A 103 16.26 -18.75 25.90
CA SER A 103 16.13 -17.28 26.15
C SER A 103 16.94 -16.42 25.18
N GLY A 104 18.08 -16.91 24.66
CA GLY A 104 18.86 -16.23 23.66
C GLY A 104 18.08 -16.04 22.33
N ALA A 105 17.40 -17.08 21.87
CA ALA A 105 16.57 -17.03 20.67
C ALA A 105 15.33 -16.13 20.87
N ILE A 106 14.69 -16.23 22.05
CA ILE A 106 13.55 -15.37 22.39
C ILE A 106 13.96 -13.89 22.37
N LEU A 107 15.10 -13.56 22.98
CA LEU A 107 15.60 -12.18 22.99
C LEU A 107 15.95 -11.70 21.59
N ALA A 108 16.61 -12.55 20.79
CA ALA A 108 16.90 -12.25 19.38
C ALA A 108 15.63 -11.97 18.58
N PHE A 109 14.62 -12.82 18.71
CA PHE A 109 13.31 -12.67 18.10
C PHE A 109 12.65 -11.33 18.46
N LEU A 110 12.61 -10.98 19.75
CA LEU A 110 12.01 -9.72 20.18
C LEU A 110 12.75 -8.49 19.63
N ILE A 111 14.08 -8.51 19.65
CA ILE A 111 14.89 -7.39 19.15
C ILE A 111 14.72 -7.24 17.63
N ILE A 112 14.82 -8.36 16.88
CA ILE A 112 14.71 -8.28 15.42
C ILE A 112 13.32 -7.82 15.00
N ASN A 113 12.26 -8.31 15.67
CA ASN A 113 10.89 -7.87 15.39
C ASN A 113 10.67 -6.40 15.73
N LEU A 114 11.23 -5.89 16.83
CA LEU A 114 11.14 -4.46 17.16
C LEU A 114 11.85 -3.59 16.11
N VAL A 115 13.05 -3.97 15.69
CA VAL A 115 13.79 -3.27 14.65
C VAL A 115 13.08 -3.34 13.31
N HIS A 116 12.59 -4.52 12.94
CA HIS A 116 11.84 -4.74 11.71
C HIS A 116 10.55 -3.91 11.70
N LEU A 117 9.73 -3.98 12.74
CA LEU A 117 8.50 -3.19 12.87
C LEU A 117 8.79 -1.70 12.76
N THR A 118 9.83 -1.20 13.44
CA THR A 118 10.11 0.24 13.48
C THR A 118 10.72 0.73 12.17
N HIS A 119 11.74 0.06 11.63
CA HIS A 119 12.52 0.52 10.48
C HIS A 119 12.12 -0.16 9.17
N GLY A 120 11.50 -1.32 9.23
CA GLY A 120 10.98 -2.03 8.06
C GLY A 120 9.54 -1.66 7.73
N GLU A 121 8.75 -1.19 8.70
CA GLU A 121 7.31 -0.93 8.51
C GLU A 121 6.90 0.49 8.90
N GLN A 122 6.94 0.89 10.20
CA GLN A 122 6.37 2.16 10.66
C GLN A 122 7.06 3.39 10.05
N THR A 123 8.39 3.46 10.12
CA THR A 123 9.14 4.61 9.57
C THR A 123 8.94 4.74 8.06
N PRO A 124 9.03 3.67 7.25
CA PRO A 124 8.73 3.70 5.82
C PRO A 124 7.28 4.11 5.51
N THR A 125 6.30 3.64 6.30
CA THR A 125 4.89 4.05 6.17
C THR A 125 4.74 5.57 6.29
N TYR A 126 5.29 6.15 7.36
CA TYR A 126 5.25 7.61 7.54
C TYR A 126 5.96 8.35 6.41
N LEU A 127 7.12 7.85 5.97
CA LEU A 127 7.85 8.44 4.85
C LEU A 127 7.03 8.39 3.55
N GLY A 128 6.37 7.26 3.26
CA GLY A 128 5.51 7.08 2.09
C GLY A 128 4.35 8.06 2.08
N VAL A 129 3.68 8.23 3.21
CA VAL A 129 2.54 9.15 3.34
C VAL A 129 2.98 10.62 3.28
N GLU A 130 3.99 11.01 4.07
CA GLU A 130 4.41 12.40 4.21
C GLU A 130 5.21 12.93 3.01
N ARG A 131 5.92 12.04 2.33
CA ARG A 131 6.82 12.38 1.22
C ARG A 131 6.55 11.54 -0.03
N SER A 132 5.26 11.31 -0.34
CA SER A 132 4.83 10.43 -1.44
C SER A 132 5.50 10.72 -2.78
N ARG A 133 5.59 12.00 -3.20
CA ARG A 133 6.28 12.40 -4.44
C ARG A 133 7.77 12.03 -4.42
N LEU A 134 8.46 12.23 -3.30
CA LEU A 134 9.87 11.87 -3.15
C LEU A 134 10.07 10.36 -3.28
N VAL A 135 9.27 9.59 -2.55
CA VAL A 135 9.32 8.12 -2.57
C VAL A 135 9.00 7.58 -3.96
N CYS A 136 7.95 8.08 -4.60
CA CYS A 136 7.59 7.69 -5.97
C CYS A 136 8.67 8.05 -6.99
N ARG A 137 9.31 9.22 -6.84
CA ARG A 137 10.39 9.66 -7.73
C ARG A 137 11.56 8.68 -7.79
N TYR A 138 11.91 8.06 -6.66
CA TYR A 138 13.01 7.10 -6.58
C TYR A 138 12.54 5.64 -6.65
N GLY A 139 11.34 5.35 -6.17
CA GLY A 139 10.82 4.01 -5.99
C GLY A 139 10.03 3.45 -7.17
N ALA A 140 9.36 4.29 -7.99
CA ALA A 140 8.48 3.81 -9.06
C ALA A 140 9.21 2.98 -10.11
N THR A 141 10.39 3.41 -10.53
CA THR A 141 11.16 2.67 -11.55
C THR A 141 11.66 1.30 -11.06
N PRO A 142 12.28 1.18 -9.87
CA PRO A 142 12.62 -0.13 -9.31
C PRO A 142 11.40 -1.04 -9.12
N LEU A 143 10.28 -0.50 -8.62
CA LEU A 143 9.05 -1.26 -8.45
C LEU A 143 8.51 -1.78 -9.78
N TYR A 144 8.55 -0.98 -10.84
CA TYR A 144 8.13 -1.40 -12.19
C TYR A 144 8.89 -2.63 -12.65
N TRP A 145 10.23 -2.63 -12.54
CA TRP A 145 11.05 -3.76 -12.93
C TRP A 145 10.83 -4.98 -12.04
N PHE A 146 10.63 -4.76 -10.76
CA PHE A 146 10.29 -5.84 -9.82
C PHE A 146 8.93 -6.46 -10.16
N ASN A 147 7.90 -5.65 -10.45
CA ASN A 147 6.60 -6.14 -10.91
C ASN A 147 6.72 -6.98 -12.18
N TRP A 148 7.50 -6.51 -13.17
CA TRP A 148 7.73 -7.28 -14.39
C TRP A 148 8.34 -8.66 -14.09
N LEU A 149 9.32 -8.72 -13.19
CA LEU A 149 9.99 -9.95 -12.80
C LEU A 149 9.05 -10.93 -12.08
N ILE A 150 8.22 -10.46 -11.16
CA ILE A 150 7.35 -11.31 -10.34
C ILE A 150 5.93 -11.49 -10.91
N SER A 151 5.58 -10.81 -12.01
CA SER A 151 4.26 -10.91 -12.65
C SER A 151 3.76 -12.34 -12.88
N PRO A 152 4.59 -13.33 -13.28
CA PRO A 152 4.13 -14.71 -13.40
C PRO A 152 3.67 -15.32 -12.07
N LEU A 153 4.36 -14.97 -10.97
CA LEU A 153 4.03 -15.43 -9.63
C LEU A 153 2.73 -14.79 -9.13
N ILE A 154 2.53 -13.50 -9.39
CA ILE A 154 1.29 -12.78 -9.05
C ILE A 154 0.11 -13.42 -9.76
N ARG A 155 0.22 -13.69 -11.08
CA ARG A 155 -0.86 -14.33 -11.86
C ARG A 155 -1.19 -15.71 -11.33
N LEU A 156 -0.19 -16.48 -10.91
CA LEU A 156 -0.40 -17.79 -10.31
C LEU A 156 -1.15 -17.67 -8.97
N GLY A 157 -0.73 -16.73 -8.12
CA GLY A 157 -1.39 -16.44 -6.83
C GLY A 157 -2.85 -16.01 -7.03
N ASP A 158 -3.10 -15.11 -7.96
CA ASP A 158 -4.45 -14.64 -8.31
C ASP A 158 -5.35 -15.81 -8.81
N TRP A 159 -4.81 -16.67 -9.67
CA TRP A 159 -5.52 -17.86 -10.14
C TRP A 159 -5.88 -18.80 -8.99
N VAL A 160 -4.95 -19.05 -8.05
CA VAL A 160 -5.19 -19.88 -6.86
C VAL A 160 -6.24 -19.24 -5.96
N ALA A 161 -6.15 -17.94 -5.70
CA ALA A 161 -7.09 -17.20 -4.86
C ALA A 161 -8.51 -17.23 -5.43
N LYS A 162 -8.67 -16.95 -6.73
CA LYS A 162 -9.94 -17.03 -7.44
C LYS A 162 -10.52 -18.44 -7.42
N GLY A 163 -9.68 -19.47 -7.64
CA GLY A 163 -10.08 -20.86 -7.54
C GLY A 163 -10.57 -21.23 -6.14
N THR A 164 -9.90 -20.73 -5.10
CA THR A 164 -10.30 -20.96 -3.71
C THR A 164 -11.66 -20.30 -3.41
N LEU A 165 -11.86 -19.06 -3.82
CA LEU A 165 -13.13 -18.34 -3.60
C LEU A 165 -14.29 -19.00 -4.34
N SER A 166 -14.06 -19.48 -5.57
CA SER A 166 -15.07 -20.18 -6.36
C SER A 166 -15.53 -21.49 -5.70
N MET A 167 -14.67 -22.18 -4.94
CA MET A 167 -15.04 -23.37 -4.15
C MET A 167 -16.03 -23.05 -3.03
N PHE A 168 -16.05 -21.81 -2.54
CA PHE A 168 -17.03 -21.33 -1.55
C PHE A 168 -18.23 -20.63 -2.19
N GLY A 169 -18.39 -20.71 -3.52
CA GLY A 169 -19.51 -20.10 -4.23
C GLY A 169 -19.44 -18.56 -4.29
N ILE A 170 -18.28 -17.98 -4.05
CA ILE A 170 -18.05 -16.54 -4.13
C ILE A 170 -17.57 -16.21 -5.55
N GLU A 171 -18.42 -15.55 -6.32
CA GLU A 171 -18.03 -15.00 -7.63
C GLU A 171 -17.36 -13.64 -7.44
N MET A 172 -16.19 -13.48 -8.05
CA MET A 172 -15.48 -12.20 -8.06
C MET A 172 -16.16 -11.27 -9.07
N THR A 173 -16.98 -10.37 -8.58
CA THR A 173 -17.72 -9.38 -9.41
C THR A 173 -16.85 -8.24 -9.92
N GLY A 174 -15.57 -8.18 -9.54
CA GLY A 174 -14.71 -7.02 -9.84
C GLY A 174 -15.06 -5.75 -9.04
N ALA A 175 -16.04 -5.82 -8.13
CA ALA A 175 -16.51 -4.66 -7.36
C ALA A 175 -15.41 -3.91 -6.58
N TRP A 176 -14.32 -4.58 -6.26
CA TRP A 176 -13.15 -3.98 -5.62
C TRP A 176 -12.17 -3.35 -6.65
N LEU A 177 -12.30 -3.65 -7.96
CA LEU A 177 -11.66 -2.95 -9.06
C LEU A 177 -12.38 -1.63 -9.36
N GLU A 178 -13.67 -1.57 -9.05
CA GLU A 178 -14.52 -0.39 -9.19
C GLU A 178 -14.36 0.59 -8.02
N THR A 179 -13.42 0.33 -7.10
CA THR A 179 -13.16 1.23 -5.98
C THR A 179 -12.62 2.56 -6.52
N GLU A 180 -13.51 3.53 -6.65
CA GLU A 180 -13.28 4.98 -6.68
C GLU A 180 -12.71 5.64 -7.93
N GLU A 181 -12.61 5.00 -9.06
CA GLU A 181 -12.68 5.69 -10.34
C GLU A 181 -14.11 5.71 -10.92
N ASP A 182 -15.08 5.86 -10.09
CA ASP A 182 -16.28 6.56 -10.49
C ASP A 182 -15.89 8.03 -10.71
N VAL A 183 -15.09 8.27 -11.69
CA VAL A 183 -15.07 9.54 -12.39
C VAL A 183 -16.54 9.85 -12.59
N ILE A 184 -16.97 11.00 -12.12
CA ILE A 184 -18.31 11.53 -12.38
C ILE A 184 -18.38 11.69 -13.90
N GLU A 185 -18.59 10.57 -14.62
CA GLU A 185 -18.63 10.53 -16.07
C GLU A 185 -19.90 11.20 -16.59
N SER A 186 -20.92 11.30 -15.73
CA SER A 186 -22.16 11.94 -16.10
C SER A 186 -22.70 12.84 -14.96
N ARG A 187 -23.45 13.87 -15.34
CA ARG A 187 -24.22 14.69 -14.39
C ARG A 187 -25.21 13.86 -13.55
N ALA A 188 -25.68 12.73 -14.10
CA ALA A 188 -26.55 11.81 -13.40
C ALA A 188 -25.83 11.14 -12.21
N ASP A 189 -24.57 10.76 -12.37
CA ASP A 189 -23.75 10.17 -11.31
C ASP A 189 -23.42 11.19 -10.24
N LEU A 190 -23.06 12.43 -10.64
CA LEU A 190 -22.89 13.54 -9.70
C LEU A 190 -24.15 13.76 -8.86
N ARG A 191 -25.32 13.72 -9.49
CA ARG A 191 -26.59 13.90 -8.82
C ARG A 191 -26.87 12.79 -7.81
N ASN A 192 -26.65 11.53 -8.19
CA ASN A 192 -26.87 10.38 -7.33
C ASN A 192 -25.95 10.40 -6.11
N ARG A 193 -24.66 10.71 -6.32
CA ARG A 193 -23.69 10.82 -5.23
C ARG A 193 -23.94 12.00 -4.30
N LEU A 194 -24.27 13.16 -4.88
CA LEU A 194 -24.68 14.30 -4.06
C LEU A 194 -25.98 14.01 -3.31
N GLY A 195 -26.92 13.31 -3.92
CA GLY A 195 -28.15 12.86 -3.25
C GLY A 195 -27.84 12.02 -2.01
N SER A 196 -26.99 10.99 -2.13
CA SER A 196 -26.61 10.13 -1.01
C SER A 196 -25.84 10.88 0.09
N VAL A 197 -24.88 11.75 -0.28
CA VAL A 197 -24.13 12.58 0.70
C VAL A 197 -25.04 13.56 1.42
N LEU A 198 -26.02 14.14 0.73
CA LEU A 198 -27.01 15.05 1.32
C LEU A 198 -28.03 14.31 2.18
N GLU A 199 -28.26 13.00 1.96
CA GLU A 199 -29.07 12.14 2.81
C GLU A 199 -28.37 11.76 4.11
N GLU A 200 -27.07 11.53 4.08
CA GLU A 200 -26.24 11.28 5.26
C GLU A 200 -25.94 12.55 6.06
N GLY A 201 -26.00 13.71 5.42
CA GLY A 201 -25.81 15.01 6.05
C GLY A 201 -27.06 15.47 6.79
N ASP A 202 -26.87 16.12 7.95
CA ASP A 202 -27.94 16.67 8.82
C ASP A 202 -28.57 17.95 8.19
N LEU A 203 -28.91 17.87 6.90
CA LEU A 203 -29.51 18.97 6.12
C LEU A 203 -31.03 18.84 6.07
N THR A 204 -31.72 19.98 6.21
CA THR A 204 -33.19 20.04 6.04
C THR A 204 -33.56 19.71 4.58
N GLU A 205 -34.72 19.09 4.37
CA GLU A 205 -35.22 18.75 3.03
C GLU A 205 -35.24 19.95 2.08
N GLU A 206 -35.60 21.12 2.57
CA GLU A 206 -35.59 22.37 1.78
C GLU A 206 -34.20 22.72 1.23
N ARG A 207 -33.17 22.59 2.05
CA ARG A 207 -31.76 22.85 1.59
C ARG A 207 -31.24 21.80 0.66
N ARG A 208 -31.66 20.53 0.84
CA ARG A 208 -31.37 19.45 -0.08
C ARG A 208 -31.93 19.73 -1.48
N ASP A 209 -33.21 20.14 -1.53
CA ASP A 209 -33.89 20.48 -2.76
C ASP A 209 -33.26 21.71 -3.46
N GLU A 210 -32.81 22.70 -2.70
CA GLU A 210 -32.10 23.87 -3.24
C GLU A 210 -30.79 23.45 -3.95
N VAL A 211 -29.97 22.59 -3.32
CA VAL A 211 -28.72 22.10 -3.91
C VAL A 211 -28.99 21.25 -5.15
N MET A 212 -29.97 20.37 -5.09
CA MET A 212 -30.35 19.50 -6.22
C MET A 212 -30.94 20.32 -7.39
N ASN A 213 -31.70 21.37 -7.12
CA ASN A 213 -32.22 22.28 -8.12
C ASN A 213 -31.11 23.14 -8.77
N ALA A 214 -30.11 23.56 -7.99
CA ALA A 214 -28.96 24.32 -8.51
C ALA A 214 -28.20 23.53 -9.60
N LEU A 215 -28.09 22.21 -9.49
CA LEU A 215 -27.49 21.36 -10.52
C LEU A 215 -28.31 21.30 -11.82
N GLN A 216 -29.60 21.58 -11.78
CA GLN A 216 -30.49 21.54 -12.94
C GLN A 216 -30.56 22.88 -13.69
N ILE A 217 -30.07 23.97 -13.10
CA ILE A 217 -30.15 25.32 -13.71
C ILE A 217 -29.49 25.36 -15.09
N GLY A 218 -28.39 24.60 -15.28
CA GLY A 218 -27.70 24.55 -16.57
C GLY A 218 -28.47 23.85 -17.70
N GLU A 219 -29.54 23.15 -17.42
CA GLU A 219 -30.37 22.43 -18.40
C GLU A 219 -31.67 23.16 -18.73
N ARG A 220 -32.04 24.17 -17.93
CA ARG A 220 -33.25 24.95 -18.20
C ARG A 220 -32.99 25.98 -19.27
N PRO A 221 -33.84 26.04 -20.30
CA PRO A 221 -33.74 27.11 -21.31
C PRO A 221 -33.98 28.46 -20.63
N ILE A 222 -33.23 29.48 -21.06
CA ILE A 222 -33.22 30.82 -20.45
C ILE A 222 -34.63 31.39 -20.30
N ARG A 223 -35.56 31.08 -21.25
CA ARG A 223 -36.96 31.52 -21.22
C ARG A 223 -37.74 31.05 -19.97
N ASP A 224 -37.34 29.95 -19.34
CA ASP A 224 -38.01 29.35 -18.18
C ASP A 224 -37.48 29.92 -16.85
N VAL A 225 -36.40 30.69 -16.89
CA VAL A 225 -35.76 31.35 -15.75
C VAL A 225 -35.99 32.85 -15.71
N MET A 226 -36.47 33.43 -16.83
CA MET A 226 -36.81 34.85 -16.89
C MET A 226 -38.16 35.10 -16.26
N ILE A 227 -38.17 35.88 -15.18
CA ILE A 227 -39.38 36.42 -14.56
C ILE A 227 -39.88 37.56 -15.48
N SER A 228 -41.10 37.45 -15.91
CA SER A 228 -41.80 38.52 -16.68
C SER A 228 -42.18 39.69 -15.77
#